data_224f52f34b93f853e0a8b326beaecdde
#
_entry.id   224f52f34b93f853e0a8b326beaecdde
#
_cell.length_a   1.000
_cell.length_b   1.000
_cell.length_c   1.000
_cell.angle_alpha   90.00
_cell.angle_beta   90.00
_cell.angle_gamma   90.00
#
_symmetry.space_group_name_H-M   'P 1'
#
loop_
_entity.id
_entity.type
_entity.pdbx_description
1 polymer ?
#
loop_
_entity_poly.entity_id
_entity_poly.type
_entity_poly.pdbx_seq_one_letter_code
_entity_poly.pdbx_strand_id
1 'polypeptide(L)'
;MAVEHMKTWRIGRVEITRLVEVWKWEDDIGMALEGGKPAMVLAQPWLLPQHATPEGRMFINFQAFVLKAGKRRIMIDTCVGADREREFAVFTRMRTTFLEDLASIGIAPGDVDTVLCTHLHFDHVGWNTRLVDGHWVPTFPNARYLFSRKEYDHWVMLRETGGYHGVNHLADSVDPVVAAGLVDFITHEHRLSDEIRLLPTPGHTPDHVSVLIDSEGEQAVITGDVMHHPIQVAMPAHPATFDMDKEAGSKTRVEFVKRFQENPVLVIGSHFADPGAGYIVRHGDAWKLNSPH
;
A
#
# COMPACT_ATOMS: atom_id res chain seq x y z
N MET A 1 -18.49 -12.29 -3.47
CA MET A 1 -17.71 -11.99 -2.23
C MET A 1 -16.80 -10.77 -2.40
N ALA A 2 -16.21 -10.50 -3.56
CA ALA A 2 -15.29 -9.39 -3.75
C ALA A 2 -15.92 -7.98 -3.66
N VAL A 3 -17.11 -7.78 -4.18
CA VAL A 3 -17.83 -6.49 -4.15
C VAL A 3 -18.13 -6.00 -2.74
N GLU A 4 -18.22 -6.90 -1.77
CA GLU A 4 -18.60 -6.61 -0.37
C GLU A 4 -17.49 -5.84 0.39
N HIS A 5 -16.24 -5.94 -0.06
CA HIS A 5 -15.09 -5.30 0.58
C HIS A 5 -14.53 -4.10 -0.18
N MET A 6 -15.11 -3.79 -1.33
CA MET A 6 -14.77 -2.56 -2.06
C MET A 6 -15.34 -1.35 -1.31
N LYS A 7 -14.53 -0.31 -1.20
CA LYS A 7 -14.94 0.96 -0.62
C LYS A 7 -14.47 2.10 -1.51
N THR A 8 -15.32 3.09 -1.66
CA THR A 8 -15.00 4.28 -2.45
C THR A 8 -15.06 5.52 -1.55
N TRP A 9 -14.05 6.36 -1.66
CA TRP A 9 -14.00 7.69 -1.06
C TRP A 9 -13.97 8.74 -2.17
N ARG A 10 -14.49 9.90 -1.87
CA ARG A 10 -14.43 11.05 -2.76
C ARG A 10 -13.71 12.19 -2.06
N ILE A 11 -12.71 12.76 -2.74
CA ILE A 11 -11.90 13.88 -2.27
C ILE A 11 -12.00 14.95 -3.36
N GLY A 12 -12.87 15.93 -3.15
CA GLY A 12 -13.21 16.89 -4.19
C GLY A 12 -13.68 16.19 -5.48
N ARG A 13 -12.89 16.30 -6.56
CA ARG A 13 -13.19 15.66 -7.85
C ARG A 13 -12.52 14.31 -8.04
N VAL A 14 -11.66 13.90 -7.12
CA VAL A 14 -10.95 12.62 -7.20
C VAL A 14 -11.76 11.54 -6.50
N GLU A 15 -12.09 10.48 -7.22
CA GLU A 15 -12.69 9.26 -6.67
C GLU A 15 -11.60 8.22 -6.42
N ILE A 16 -11.57 7.62 -5.23
CA ILE A 16 -10.61 6.61 -4.81
C ILE A 16 -11.38 5.34 -4.52
N THR A 17 -11.20 4.29 -5.31
CA THR A 17 -11.82 2.98 -5.07
C THR A 17 -10.78 1.98 -4.62
N ARG A 18 -11.00 1.36 -3.48
CA ARG A 18 -10.17 0.29 -2.93
C ARG A 18 -10.52 -1.05 -3.56
N LEU A 19 -9.51 -1.79 -4.02
CA LEU A 19 -9.60 -3.20 -4.41
C LEU A 19 -8.86 -4.04 -3.36
N VAL A 20 -9.52 -5.02 -2.76
CA VAL A 20 -8.93 -5.86 -1.71
C VAL A 20 -8.65 -7.24 -2.27
N GLU A 21 -7.38 -7.62 -2.39
CA GLU A 21 -6.97 -8.94 -2.87
C GLU A 21 -7.00 -9.98 -1.75
N VAL A 22 -6.51 -9.61 -0.57
CA VAL A 22 -6.57 -10.45 0.63
C VAL A 22 -7.25 -9.66 1.74
N TRP A 23 -8.40 -10.15 2.19
CA TRP A 23 -9.21 -9.48 3.19
C TRP A 23 -9.00 -10.07 4.57
N LYS A 24 -8.77 -9.19 5.56
CA LYS A 24 -8.62 -9.53 6.99
C LYS A 24 -7.68 -10.72 7.23
N TRP A 25 -6.48 -10.63 6.65
CA TRP A 25 -5.42 -11.55 7.03
C TRP A 25 -5.13 -11.39 8.52
N GLU A 26 -5.29 -12.49 9.28
CA GLU A 26 -5.02 -12.50 10.71
C GLU A 26 -3.58 -12.91 10.97
N ASP A 27 -2.83 -12.06 11.66
CA ASP A 27 -1.45 -12.35 12.01
C ASP A 27 -1.06 -11.82 13.41
N ASP A 28 0.14 -12.15 13.86
CA ASP A 28 0.72 -11.63 15.10
C ASP A 28 1.10 -10.15 14.91
N ILE A 29 0.85 -9.33 15.93
CA ILE A 29 1.20 -7.92 15.92
C ILE A 29 2.71 -7.68 15.77
N GLY A 30 3.54 -8.67 16.07
CA GLY A 30 4.97 -8.67 15.81
C GLY A 30 5.34 -8.51 14.33
N MET A 31 4.41 -8.76 13.41
CA MET A 31 4.61 -8.47 11.98
C MET A 31 4.57 -6.95 11.70
N ALA A 32 3.80 -6.17 12.42
CA ALA A 32 3.75 -4.72 12.25
C ALA A 32 4.70 -3.97 13.19
N LEU A 33 4.86 -4.46 14.42
CA LEU A 33 5.68 -3.83 15.46
C LEU A 33 6.79 -4.77 15.91
N GLU A 34 8.04 -4.35 15.84
CA GLU A 34 9.17 -5.17 16.30
C GLU A 34 9.02 -5.57 17.76
N GLY A 35 9.03 -6.89 18.03
CA GLY A 35 8.79 -7.41 19.37
C GLY A 35 7.39 -7.15 19.92
N GLY A 36 6.45 -6.83 19.03
CA GLY A 36 5.03 -6.60 19.38
C GLY A 36 4.40 -7.78 20.09
N LYS A 37 3.49 -7.52 21.02
CA LYS A 37 2.78 -8.53 21.80
C LYS A 37 1.29 -8.23 21.84
N PRO A 38 0.41 -9.25 21.94
CA PRO A 38 -1.05 -9.07 22.03
C PRO A 38 -1.47 -8.04 23.09
N ALA A 39 -0.77 -7.98 24.22
CA ALA A 39 -1.06 -6.99 25.27
C ALA A 39 -0.98 -5.53 24.79
N MET A 40 -0.13 -5.24 23.79
CA MET A 40 -0.04 -3.89 23.21
C MET A 40 -1.30 -3.53 22.42
N VAL A 41 -1.87 -4.50 21.71
CA VAL A 41 -3.16 -4.35 20.99
C VAL A 41 -4.30 -4.17 21.98
N LEU A 42 -4.37 -5.05 23.00
CA LEU A 42 -5.43 -5.03 24.02
C LEU A 42 -5.41 -3.76 24.89
N ALA A 43 -4.25 -3.10 24.99
CA ALA A 43 -4.13 -1.78 25.62
C ALA A 43 -4.76 -0.66 24.77
N GLN A 44 -5.19 -0.95 23.54
CA GLN A 44 -5.83 -0.03 22.59
C GLN A 44 -7.26 -0.52 22.22
N PRO A 45 -8.26 -0.42 23.11
CA PRO A 45 -9.60 -0.99 22.88
C PRO A 45 -10.30 -0.51 21.60
N TRP A 46 -9.93 0.67 21.09
CA TRP A 46 -10.47 1.23 19.86
C TRP A 46 -10.08 0.45 18.59
N LEU A 47 -9.10 -0.47 18.67
CA LEU A 47 -8.76 -1.36 17.58
C LEU A 47 -9.79 -2.49 17.39
N LEU A 48 -10.55 -2.81 18.44
CA LEU A 48 -11.48 -3.94 18.46
C LEU A 48 -12.89 -3.52 18.05
N PRO A 49 -13.58 -4.35 17.29
CA PRO A 49 -13.18 -5.61 16.64
C PRO A 49 -12.69 -5.41 15.19
N GLN A 50 -12.54 -4.17 14.73
CA GLN A 50 -12.32 -3.86 13.31
C GLN A 50 -10.90 -4.21 12.87
N HIS A 51 -9.90 -3.88 13.69
CA HIS A 51 -8.49 -4.00 13.34
C HIS A 51 -7.77 -5.15 14.04
N ALA A 52 -8.41 -5.77 15.03
CA ALA A 52 -7.80 -6.87 15.79
C ALA A 52 -8.84 -7.83 16.37
N THR A 53 -8.38 -9.04 16.72
CA THR A 53 -9.18 -10.03 17.42
C THR A 53 -9.23 -9.74 18.93
N PRO A 54 -10.21 -10.34 19.66
CA PRO A 54 -10.24 -10.25 21.12
C PRO A 54 -9.00 -10.79 21.82
N GLU A 55 -8.22 -11.64 21.15
CA GLU A 55 -6.96 -12.21 21.63
C GLU A 55 -5.75 -11.30 21.37
N GLY A 56 -5.96 -10.18 20.65
CA GLY A 56 -4.94 -9.20 20.33
C GLY A 56 -4.08 -9.56 19.10
N ARG A 57 -4.61 -10.41 18.20
CA ARG A 57 -4.03 -10.60 16.87
C ARG A 57 -4.51 -9.51 15.94
N MET A 58 -3.67 -9.04 15.03
CA MET A 58 -4.03 -7.97 14.09
C MET A 58 -4.76 -8.50 12.86
N PHE A 59 -5.56 -7.63 12.24
CA PHE A 59 -6.06 -7.81 10.88
C PHE A 59 -5.38 -6.84 9.93
N ILE A 60 -4.86 -7.34 8.82
CA ILE A 60 -4.37 -6.52 7.70
C ILE A 60 -5.03 -6.96 6.40
N ASN A 61 -5.11 -6.04 5.47
CA ASN A 61 -5.52 -6.31 4.10
C ASN A 61 -4.32 -6.20 3.16
N PHE A 62 -4.37 -6.87 2.02
CA PHE A 62 -3.51 -6.57 0.87
C PHE A 62 -4.41 -5.96 -0.20
N GLN A 63 -4.17 -4.70 -0.53
CA GLN A 63 -5.11 -3.90 -1.30
C GLN A 63 -4.42 -2.87 -2.19
N ALA A 64 -5.07 -2.54 -3.29
CA ALA A 64 -4.68 -1.52 -4.23
C ALA A 64 -5.77 -0.44 -4.33
N PHE A 65 -5.45 0.68 -4.96
CA PHE A 65 -6.41 1.77 -5.12
C PHE A 65 -6.47 2.23 -6.57
N VAL A 66 -7.70 2.41 -7.08
CA VAL A 66 -7.94 3.04 -8.37
C VAL A 66 -8.41 4.46 -8.13
N LEU A 67 -7.66 5.42 -8.63
CA LEU A 67 -8.02 6.84 -8.59
C LEU A 67 -8.60 7.26 -9.94
N LYS A 68 -9.81 7.82 -9.92
CA LYS A 68 -10.41 8.48 -11.07
C LYS A 68 -10.27 10.00 -10.89
N ALA A 69 -9.38 10.61 -11.68
CA ALA A 69 -9.14 12.05 -11.71
C ALA A 69 -9.43 12.60 -13.12
N GLY A 70 -10.62 13.12 -13.32
CA GLY A 70 -11.11 13.47 -14.65
C GLY A 70 -11.17 12.25 -15.58
N LYS A 71 -10.41 12.28 -16.68
CA LYS A 71 -10.33 11.14 -17.61
C LYS A 71 -9.30 10.10 -17.21
N ARG A 72 -8.43 10.42 -16.24
CA ARG A 72 -7.34 9.53 -15.83
C ARG A 72 -7.82 8.40 -14.94
N ARG A 73 -7.20 7.24 -15.13
CA ARG A 73 -7.36 6.03 -14.31
C ARG A 73 -5.99 5.63 -13.81
N ILE A 74 -5.73 5.96 -12.55
CA ILE A 74 -4.43 5.75 -11.91
C ILE A 74 -4.57 4.60 -10.91
N MET A 75 -3.75 3.57 -11.05
CA MET A 75 -3.62 2.49 -10.08
C MET A 75 -2.50 2.84 -9.10
N ILE A 76 -2.77 2.76 -7.80
CA ILE A 76 -1.76 2.88 -6.74
C ILE A 76 -1.56 1.49 -6.16
N ASP A 77 -0.37 0.96 -6.31
CA ASP A 77 0.05 -0.40 -6.01
C ASP A 77 -0.77 -1.48 -6.74
N THR A 78 -0.29 -2.71 -6.72
CA THR A 78 -0.90 -3.79 -7.49
C THR A 78 -0.89 -5.14 -6.74
N CYS A 79 -0.97 -5.10 -5.42
CA CYS A 79 -1.10 -6.27 -4.54
C CYS A 79 -0.05 -7.38 -4.78
N VAL A 80 -0.34 -8.60 -4.29
CA VAL A 80 0.56 -9.79 -4.32
C VAL A 80 0.60 -10.43 -5.71
N GLY A 81 -0.55 -10.49 -6.39
CA GLY A 81 -0.70 -11.12 -7.69
C GLY A 81 -0.94 -12.63 -7.65
N ALA A 82 -1.40 -13.19 -8.77
CA ALA A 82 -1.67 -14.61 -8.91
C ALA A 82 -0.50 -15.39 -9.55
N ASP A 83 -0.54 -16.71 -9.43
CA ASP A 83 0.34 -17.67 -10.11
C ASP A 83 1.83 -17.58 -9.79
N ARG A 84 2.25 -16.84 -8.77
CA ARG A 84 3.64 -16.53 -8.42
C ARG A 84 4.16 -17.36 -7.27
N GLU A 85 5.47 -17.64 -7.30
CA GLU A 85 6.18 -18.09 -6.10
C GLU A 85 6.46 -16.87 -5.21
N ARG A 86 6.26 -17.03 -3.89
CA ARG A 86 6.55 -16.00 -2.88
C ARG A 86 7.25 -16.65 -1.69
N GLU A 87 7.98 -15.84 -0.93
CA GLU A 87 8.69 -16.31 0.25
C GLU A 87 7.71 -16.90 1.29
N PHE A 88 6.58 -16.25 1.48
CA PHE A 88 5.53 -16.75 2.36
C PHE A 88 4.63 -17.72 1.59
N ALA A 89 4.59 -18.97 2.06
CA ALA A 89 3.85 -20.06 1.40
C ALA A 89 2.37 -19.71 1.14
N VAL A 90 1.75 -18.92 2.01
CA VAL A 90 0.36 -18.47 1.90
C VAL A 90 0.13 -17.56 0.70
N PHE A 91 1.15 -16.84 0.24
CA PHE A 91 1.09 -15.96 -0.91
C PHE A 91 1.62 -16.63 -2.19
N THR A 92 2.05 -17.89 -2.10
CA THR A 92 2.52 -18.65 -3.27
C THR A 92 1.36 -19.18 -4.08
N ARG A 93 1.37 -18.92 -5.39
CA ARG A 93 0.38 -19.41 -6.39
C ARG A 93 -1.06 -19.08 -6.00
N MET A 94 -1.26 -17.89 -5.49
CA MET A 94 -2.60 -17.41 -5.13
C MET A 94 -3.55 -17.44 -6.33
N ARG A 95 -4.83 -17.62 -6.03
CA ARG A 95 -5.95 -17.43 -6.95
C ARG A 95 -6.84 -16.38 -6.36
N THR A 96 -6.91 -15.22 -6.99
CA THR A 96 -7.63 -14.06 -6.49
C THR A 96 -8.56 -13.49 -7.55
N THR A 97 -9.50 -12.66 -7.14
CA THR A 97 -10.50 -12.04 -8.01
C THR A 97 -10.13 -10.61 -8.42
N PHE A 98 -8.85 -10.24 -8.31
CA PHE A 98 -8.40 -8.85 -8.52
C PHE A 98 -8.83 -8.25 -9.86
N LEU A 99 -8.68 -9.01 -10.96
CA LEU A 99 -9.07 -8.51 -12.30
C LEU A 99 -10.59 -8.48 -12.49
N GLU A 100 -11.31 -9.44 -11.92
CA GLU A 100 -12.77 -9.47 -11.86
C GLU A 100 -13.31 -8.31 -11.03
N ASP A 101 -12.65 -7.98 -9.93
CA ASP A 101 -12.99 -6.86 -9.07
C ASP A 101 -12.78 -5.53 -9.78
N LEU A 102 -11.66 -5.39 -10.49
CA LEU A 102 -11.40 -4.23 -11.34
C LEU A 102 -12.48 -4.09 -12.42
N ALA A 103 -12.86 -5.18 -13.08
CA ALA A 103 -13.90 -5.19 -14.08
C ALA A 103 -15.28 -4.83 -13.49
N SER A 104 -15.57 -5.23 -12.25
CA SER A 104 -16.85 -4.94 -11.58
C SER A 104 -17.08 -3.44 -11.32
N ILE A 105 -16.02 -2.64 -11.24
CA ILE A 105 -16.09 -1.17 -11.16
C ILE A 105 -16.03 -0.48 -12.53
N GLY A 106 -16.20 -1.27 -13.61
CA GLY A 106 -16.25 -0.80 -14.99
C GLY A 106 -14.89 -0.38 -15.56
N ILE A 107 -13.79 -0.99 -15.08
CA ILE A 107 -12.43 -0.70 -15.55
C ILE A 107 -11.81 -1.98 -16.06
N ALA A 108 -11.45 -1.99 -17.35
CA ALA A 108 -10.62 -3.05 -17.91
C ALA A 108 -9.12 -2.73 -17.72
N PRO A 109 -8.23 -3.72 -17.73
CA PRO A 109 -6.79 -3.46 -17.65
C PRO A 109 -6.26 -2.45 -18.69
N GLY A 110 -6.82 -2.42 -19.88
CA GLY A 110 -6.47 -1.47 -20.93
C GLY A 110 -6.96 -0.03 -20.70
N ASP A 111 -7.82 0.20 -19.71
CA ASP A 111 -8.33 1.54 -19.36
C ASP A 111 -7.44 2.26 -18.34
N VAL A 112 -6.53 1.53 -17.68
CA VAL A 112 -5.56 2.11 -16.75
C VAL A 112 -4.46 2.81 -17.54
N ASP A 113 -4.26 4.08 -17.29
CA ASP A 113 -3.24 4.89 -17.97
C ASP A 113 -1.95 5.07 -17.18
N THR A 114 -2.02 4.88 -15.87
CA THR A 114 -0.87 5.03 -14.96
C THR A 114 -0.93 4.00 -13.84
N VAL A 115 0.19 3.35 -13.56
CA VAL A 115 0.41 2.54 -12.37
C VAL A 115 1.52 3.19 -11.56
N LEU A 116 1.27 3.59 -10.34
CA LEU A 116 2.29 4.04 -9.39
C LEU A 116 2.51 2.96 -8.34
N CYS A 117 3.74 2.47 -8.20
CA CYS A 117 4.11 1.67 -7.04
C CYS A 117 4.72 2.57 -5.98
N THR A 118 4.15 2.55 -4.76
CA THR A 118 4.63 3.34 -3.61
C THR A 118 6.05 2.93 -3.23
N HIS A 119 6.36 1.66 -3.40
CA HIS A 119 7.65 1.02 -3.30
C HIS A 119 7.60 -0.35 -4.02
N LEU A 120 8.68 -1.13 -4.02
CA LEU A 120 8.76 -2.33 -4.83
C LEU A 120 8.77 -3.65 -4.03
N HIS A 121 8.12 -3.74 -2.86
CA HIS A 121 7.86 -5.02 -2.20
C HIS A 121 6.89 -5.87 -3.02
N PHE A 122 6.94 -7.19 -2.81
CA PHE A 122 6.22 -8.19 -3.60
C PHE A 122 4.70 -8.02 -3.59
N ASP A 123 4.14 -7.47 -2.52
CA ASP A 123 2.72 -7.26 -2.30
C ASP A 123 2.20 -5.88 -2.76
N HIS A 124 3.08 -5.11 -3.42
CA HIS A 124 2.75 -3.83 -4.06
C HIS A 124 2.94 -3.85 -5.58
N VAL A 125 3.62 -4.87 -6.11
CA VAL A 125 3.97 -4.96 -7.53
C VAL A 125 3.38 -6.18 -8.25
N GLY A 126 2.66 -7.04 -7.55
CA GLY A 126 2.25 -8.33 -8.08
C GLY A 126 1.47 -8.23 -9.40
N TRP A 127 0.33 -7.57 -9.44
CA TRP A 127 -0.43 -7.39 -10.66
C TRP A 127 0.14 -6.36 -11.64
N ASN A 128 1.37 -5.90 -11.47
CA ASN A 128 2.07 -5.22 -12.57
C ASN A 128 2.13 -6.10 -13.81
N THR A 129 2.16 -7.42 -13.61
CA THR A 129 2.20 -8.42 -14.65
C THR A 129 1.17 -9.52 -14.42
N ARG A 130 0.88 -10.29 -15.42
CA ARG A 130 0.06 -11.52 -15.37
C ARG A 130 0.70 -12.61 -16.21
N LEU A 131 0.42 -13.87 -15.86
CA LEU A 131 0.93 -15.02 -16.61
C LEU A 131 0.03 -15.29 -17.83
N VAL A 132 0.62 -15.26 -19.03
CA VAL A 132 -0.05 -15.59 -20.28
C VAL A 132 0.84 -16.55 -21.08
N ASP A 133 0.36 -17.73 -21.39
CA ASP A 133 1.09 -18.77 -22.15
C ASP A 133 2.50 -19.04 -21.59
N GLY A 134 2.63 -19.04 -20.26
CA GLY A 134 3.89 -19.30 -19.55
C GLY A 134 4.84 -18.10 -19.47
N HIS A 135 4.42 -16.92 -19.92
CA HIS A 135 5.23 -15.70 -19.90
C HIS A 135 4.58 -14.61 -19.04
N TRP A 136 5.40 -13.88 -18.27
CA TRP A 136 4.95 -12.70 -17.56
C TRP A 136 4.83 -11.52 -18.51
N VAL A 137 3.63 -10.97 -18.64
CA VAL A 137 3.34 -9.80 -19.50
C VAL A 137 2.72 -8.68 -18.66
N PRO A 138 2.91 -7.40 -19.03
CA PRO A 138 2.27 -6.28 -18.35
C PRO A 138 0.74 -6.46 -18.28
N THR A 139 0.18 -6.34 -17.09
CA THR A 139 -1.28 -6.42 -16.87
C THR A 139 -1.99 -5.23 -17.48
N PHE A 140 -1.39 -4.05 -17.38
CA PHE A 140 -1.95 -2.78 -17.84
C PHE A 140 -1.18 -2.28 -19.07
N PRO A 141 -1.49 -2.79 -20.27
CA PRO A 141 -0.65 -2.62 -21.45
C PRO A 141 -0.59 -1.18 -21.97
N ASN A 142 -1.55 -0.33 -21.60
CA ASN A 142 -1.61 1.07 -22.01
C ASN A 142 -1.08 2.03 -20.93
N ALA A 143 -0.71 1.49 -19.76
CA ALA A 143 -0.24 2.31 -18.65
C ALA A 143 1.25 2.65 -18.76
N ARG A 144 1.62 3.83 -18.23
CA ARG A 144 2.99 4.09 -17.79
C ARG A 144 3.12 3.64 -16.33
N TYR A 145 4.14 2.85 -16.04
CA TYR A 145 4.47 2.40 -14.69
C TYR A 145 5.50 3.33 -14.08
N LEU A 146 5.14 3.96 -12.98
CA LEU A 146 5.98 4.93 -12.29
C LEU A 146 6.68 4.23 -11.12
N PHE A 147 7.98 4.04 -11.25
CA PHE A 147 8.83 3.50 -10.18
C PHE A 147 9.84 4.54 -9.73
N SER A 148 10.06 4.67 -8.42
CA SER A 148 11.21 5.45 -7.96
C SER A 148 12.49 4.86 -8.52
N ARG A 149 13.36 5.71 -9.08
CA ARG A 149 14.69 5.32 -9.58
C ARG A 149 15.53 4.71 -8.46
N LYS A 150 15.57 5.36 -7.30
CA LYS A 150 16.37 4.89 -6.16
C LYS A 150 15.86 3.56 -5.61
N GLU A 151 14.53 3.38 -5.58
CA GLU A 151 13.90 2.14 -5.15
C GLU A 151 14.30 0.99 -6.08
N TYR A 152 14.15 1.19 -7.39
CA TYR A 152 14.53 0.19 -8.38
C TYR A 152 16.03 -0.17 -8.32
N ASP A 153 16.90 0.84 -8.27
CA ASP A 153 18.36 0.64 -8.23
C ASP A 153 18.77 -0.11 -6.94
N HIS A 154 18.10 0.17 -5.81
CA HIS A 154 18.32 -0.55 -4.55
C HIS A 154 17.98 -2.03 -4.67
N TRP A 155 16.80 -2.37 -5.21
CA TRP A 155 16.38 -3.77 -5.36
C TRP A 155 17.26 -4.53 -6.37
N VAL A 156 17.67 -3.89 -7.46
CA VAL A 156 18.61 -4.47 -8.42
C VAL A 156 19.96 -4.74 -7.73
N MET A 157 20.47 -3.79 -6.98
CA MET A 157 21.72 -3.95 -6.21
C MET A 157 21.63 -5.10 -5.21
N LEU A 158 20.54 -5.22 -4.45
CA LEU A 158 20.34 -6.34 -3.51
C LEU A 158 20.34 -7.69 -4.23
N ARG A 159 19.67 -7.79 -5.37
CA ARG A 159 19.66 -9.00 -6.21
C ARG A 159 21.05 -9.37 -6.71
N GLU A 160 21.80 -8.41 -7.23
CA GLU A 160 23.12 -8.64 -7.83
C GLU A 160 24.20 -8.95 -6.79
N THR A 161 24.10 -8.40 -5.60
CA THR A 161 25.05 -8.63 -4.51
C THR A 161 24.72 -9.82 -3.63
N GLY A 162 23.59 -10.51 -3.89
CA GLY A 162 23.09 -11.60 -3.03
C GLY A 162 22.60 -11.12 -1.67
N GLY A 163 22.34 -9.82 -1.51
CA GLY A 163 21.74 -9.24 -0.29
C GLY A 163 20.23 -9.50 -0.16
N TYR A 164 19.61 -10.00 -1.22
CA TYR A 164 18.20 -10.38 -1.19
C TYR A 164 18.05 -11.88 -0.90
N HIS A 165 17.45 -12.21 0.23
CA HIS A 165 17.26 -13.57 0.72
C HIS A 165 15.80 -14.02 0.56
N GLY A 166 15.25 -14.00 -0.63
CA GLY A 166 13.87 -14.39 -0.87
C GLY A 166 13.62 -14.79 -2.32
N VAL A 167 12.37 -15.06 -2.64
CA VAL A 167 11.95 -15.28 -4.02
C VAL A 167 12.08 -13.96 -4.78
N ASN A 168 12.80 -13.99 -5.90
CA ASN A 168 13.05 -12.81 -6.72
C ASN A 168 11.76 -12.32 -7.41
N HIS A 169 10.97 -11.53 -6.69
CA HIS A 169 9.72 -10.95 -7.18
C HIS A 169 9.93 -9.92 -8.30
N LEU A 170 11.16 -9.36 -8.44
CA LEU A 170 11.46 -8.49 -9.57
C LEU A 170 11.33 -9.22 -10.90
N ALA A 171 11.77 -10.49 -10.96
CA ALA A 171 11.78 -11.27 -12.18
C ALA A 171 10.39 -11.50 -12.77
N ASP A 172 9.38 -11.60 -11.94
CA ASP A 172 8.00 -11.82 -12.38
C ASP A 172 7.12 -10.58 -12.40
N SER A 173 7.43 -9.54 -11.60
CA SER A 173 6.54 -8.40 -11.35
C SER A 173 7.07 -7.05 -11.83
N VAL A 174 8.39 -6.91 -12.00
CA VAL A 174 9.05 -5.63 -12.33
C VAL A 174 9.82 -5.70 -13.65
N ASP A 175 10.72 -6.68 -13.78
CA ASP A 175 11.57 -6.83 -14.98
C ASP A 175 10.76 -6.93 -16.29
N PRO A 176 9.61 -7.66 -16.37
CA PRO A 176 8.86 -7.73 -17.61
C PRO A 176 8.26 -6.39 -18.04
N VAL A 177 7.90 -5.53 -17.08
CA VAL A 177 7.39 -4.18 -17.37
C VAL A 177 8.51 -3.26 -17.83
N VAL A 178 9.69 -3.38 -17.22
CA VAL A 178 10.92 -2.66 -17.66
C VAL A 178 11.29 -3.10 -19.07
N ALA A 179 11.31 -4.40 -19.34
CA ALA A 179 11.64 -4.98 -20.65
C ALA A 179 10.63 -4.55 -21.74
N ALA A 180 9.36 -4.37 -21.38
CA ALA A 180 8.33 -3.86 -22.29
C ALA A 180 8.46 -2.34 -22.58
N GLY A 181 9.40 -1.62 -21.93
CA GLY A 181 9.59 -0.18 -22.12
C GLY A 181 8.44 0.68 -21.56
N LEU A 182 7.65 0.15 -20.62
CA LEU A 182 6.49 0.85 -20.05
C LEU A 182 6.81 1.62 -18.76
N VAL A 183 8.04 1.53 -18.23
CA VAL A 183 8.44 2.19 -16.99
C VAL A 183 8.93 3.62 -17.26
N ASP A 184 8.42 4.56 -16.47
CA ASP A 184 9.01 5.87 -16.26
C ASP A 184 9.66 5.89 -14.86
N PHE A 185 10.97 6.05 -14.82
CA PHE A 185 11.67 6.21 -13.54
C PHE A 185 11.54 7.64 -13.05
N ILE A 186 10.96 7.78 -11.87
CA ILE A 186 10.62 9.07 -11.26
C ILE A 186 11.43 9.34 -9.99
N THR A 187 11.30 10.56 -9.47
CA THR A 187 11.66 10.96 -8.11
C THR A 187 10.40 11.33 -7.34
N HIS A 188 10.51 11.50 -6.03
CA HIS A 188 9.40 11.95 -5.20
C HIS A 188 8.86 13.36 -5.54
N GLU A 189 9.56 14.14 -6.38
CA GLU A 189 9.09 15.43 -6.89
C GLU A 189 8.07 15.29 -8.01
N HIS A 190 7.93 14.08 -8.58
CA HIS A 190 6.98 13.82 -9.65
C HIS A 190 5.54 14.08 -9.20
N ARG A 191 4.76 14.71 -10.07
CA ARG A 191 3.32 14.93 -9.85
C ARG A 191 2.52 14.09 -10.83
N LEU A 192 1.58 13.33 -10.30
CA LEU A 192 0.67 12.54 -11.13
C LEU A 192 -0.37 13.45 -11.79
N SER A 193 -0.82 14.49 -11.08
CA SER A 193 -1.69 15.57 -11.59
C SER A 193 -1.54 16.80 -10.68
N ASP A 194 -2.32 17.86 -10.95
CA ASP A 194 -2.37 19.03 -10.07
C ASP A 194 -2.92 18.67 -8.67
N GLU A 195 -3.74 17.64 -8.58
CA GLU A 195 -4.42 17.19 -7.36
C GLU A 195 -3.71 16.02 -6.66
N ILE A 196 -2.78 15.32 -7.34
CA ILE A 196 -2.16 14.09 -6.84
C ILE A 196 -0.64 14.21 -6.90
N ARG A 197 -0.01 14.14 -5.73
CA ARG A 197 1.44 14.28 -5.58
C ARG A 197 2.01 13.24 -4.63
N LEU A 198 3.31 13.01 -4.73
CA LEU A 198 4.05 12.11 -3.86
C LEU A 198 4.46 12.83 -2.58
N LEU A 199 4.43 12.11 -1.48
CA LEU A 199 4.98 12.51 -0.20
C LEU A 199 6.10 11.54 0.16
N PRO A 200 7.37 11.98 0.25
CA PRO A 200 8.46 11.11 0.68
C PRO A 200 8.20 10.58 2.09
N THR A 201 8.26 9.27 2.23
CA THR A 201 8.10 8.56 3.52
C THR A 201 9.12 7.43 3.64
N PRO A 202 10.45 7.73 3.53
CA PRO A 202 11.50 6.73 3.53
C PRO A 202 11.64 6.04 4.89
N GLY A 203 12.22 4.84 4.87
CA GLY A 203 12.52 4.02 6.06
C GLY A 203 12.01 2.59 5.93
N HIS A 204 10.75 2.40 5.56
CA HIS A 204 10.24 1.07 5.19
C HIS A 204 11.05 0.52 3.99
N THR A 205 11.19 1.29 2.95
CA THR A 205 12.21 1.13 1.92
C THR A 205 12.94 2.46 1.69
N PRO A 206 14.09 2.49 0.97
CA PRO A 206 14.93 3.68 0.87
C PRO A 206 14.28 4.90 0.21
N ASP A 207 13.33 4.71 -0.70
CA ASP A 207 12.67 5.80 -1.40
C ASP A 207 11.13 5.61 -1.45
N HIS A 208 10.61 4.99 -0.40
CA HIS A 208 9.16 4.81 -0.20
C HIS A 208 8.42 6.14 -0.25
N VAL A 209 7.24 6.14 -0.88
CA VAL A 209 6.35 7.30 -0.96
C VAL A 209 4.94 6.98 -0.52
N SER A 210 4.29 7.94 0.15
CA SER A 210 2.84 8.00 0.29
C SER A 210 2.25 8.86 -0.82
N VAL A 211 0.94 8.75 -1.09
CA VAL A 211 0.26 9.52 -2.14
C VAL A 211 -0.69 10.51 -1.50
N LEU A 212 -0.43 11.80 -1.69
CA LEU A 212 -1.28 12.88 -1.19
C LEU A 212 -2.25 13.35 -2.29
N ILE A 213 -3.52 13.36 -1.97
CA ILE A 213 -4.61 13.85 -2.80
C ILE A 213 -5.11 15.16 -2.17
N ASP A 214 -5.21 16.22 -2.98
CA ASP A 214 -5.63 17.55 -2.56
C ASP A 214 -6.51 18.16 -3.67
N SER A 215 -7.81 18.13 -3.48
CA SER A 215 -8.79 18.52 -4.48
C SER A 215 -9.93 19.30 -3.87
N GLU A 216 -10.19 20.50 -4.39
CA GLU A 216 -11.31 21.38 -3.99
C GLU A 216 -11.37 21.67 -2.48
N GLY A 217 -10.21 21.71 -1.81
CA GLY A 217 -10.11 21.98 -0.36
C GLY A 217 -10.28 20.74 0.53
N GLU A 218 -10.49 19.57 -0.05
CA GLU A 218 -10.48 18.29 0.65
C GLU A 218 -9.16 17.55 0.44
N GLN A 219 -8.71 16.81 1.47
CA GLN A 219 -7.43 16.11 1.42
C GLN A 219 -7.53 14.67 1.89
N ALA A 220 -6.77 13.80 1.23
CA ALA A 220 -6.49 12.44 1.70
C ALA A 220 -5.04 12.07 1.47
N VAL A 221 -4.56 11.06 2.20
CA VAL A 221 -3.26 10.43 1.99
C VAL A 221 -3.40 8.92 1.99
N ILE A 222 -2.91 8.27 0.92
CA ILE A 222 -2.72 6.81 0.88
C ILE A 222 -1.33 6.54 1.43
N THR A 223 -1.26 5.71 2.47
CA THR A 223 -0.06 5.60 3.30
C THR A 223 1.11 4.91 2.62
N GLY A 224 0.87 3.98 1.67
CA GLY A 224 1.85 2.93 1.40
C GLY A 224 2.14 2.21 2.73
N ASP A 225 3.39 1.83 2.92
CA ASP A 225 3.84 1.05 4.07
C ASP A 225 4.57 1.86 5.14
N VAL A 226 4.37 3.19 5.14
CA VAL A 226 4.76 3.99 6.32
C VAL A 226 4.06 3.47 7.58
N MET A 227 2.88 2.84 7.41
CA MET A 227 2.12 2.13 8.45
C MET A 227 1.41 0.91 7.87
N HIS A 228 1.56 -0.25 8.53
CA HIS A 228 0.86 -1.49 8.18
C HIS A 228 -0.43 -1.68 8.98
N HIS A 229 -0.51 -1.12 10.18
CA HIS A 229 -1.65 -1.31 11.07
C HIS A 229 -1.97 -0.01 11.84
N PRO A 230 -3.25 0.29 12.12
CA PRO A 230 -3.65 1.52 12.84
C PRO A 230 -3.01 1.71 14.21
N ILE A 231 -2.55 0.66 14.89
CA ILE A 231 -1.82 0.77 16.17
C ILE A 231 -0.56 1.65 16.06
N GLN A 232 0.04 1.74 14.87
CA GLN A 232 1.23 2.56 14.63
C GLN A 232 0.92 4.07 14.68
N VAL A 233 -0.35 4.46 14.59
CA VAL A 233 -0.79 5.83 14.88
C VAL A 233 -0.63 6.14 16.37
N ALA A 234 -0.95 5.18 17.25
CA ALA A 234 -0.78 5.33 18.69
C ALA A 234 0.68 5.20 19.14
N MET A 235 1.49 4.48 18.37
CA MET A 235 2.87 4.12 18.71
C MET A 235 3.85 4.43 17.55
N PRO A 236 3.86 5.67 17.01
CA PRO A 236 4.59 5.95 15.77
C PRO A 236 6.12 5.83 15.89
N ALA A 237 6.66 6.00 17.10
CA ALA A 237 8.09 5.86 17.37
C ALA A 237 8.53 4.40 17.56
N HIS A 238 7.58 3.45 17.65
CA HIS A 238 7.93 2.03 17.80
C HIS A 238 8.47 1.49 16.45
N PRO A 239 9.62 0.79 16.44
CA PRO A 239 10.16 0.22 15.23
C PRO A 239 9.19 -0.78 14.57
N ALA A 240 9.07 -0.74 13.26
CA ALA A 240 8.33 -1.73 12.51
C ALA A 240 9.24 -2.87 12.04
N THR A 241 8.69 -4.09 12.02
CA THR A 241 9.47 -5.31 11.73
C THR A 241 10.05 -5.30 10.33
N PHE A 242 9.28 -4.82 9.35
CA PHE A 242 9.67 -4.80 7.95
C PHE A 242 10.36 -3.51 7.48
N ASP A 243 10.62 -2.55 8.37
CA ASP A 243 11.40 -1.39 7.98
C ASP A 243 12.85 -1.80 7.69
N MET A 244 13.33 -1.50 6.49
CA MET A 244 14.73 -1.71 6.10
C MET A 244 15.68 -0.82 6.94
N ASP A 245 15.25 0.41 7.22
CA ASP A 245 15.88 1.33 8.16
C ASP A 245 14.86 1.67 9.27
N LYS A 246 14.97 0.98 10.40
CA LYS A 246 14.05 1.10 11.53
C LYS A 246 14.06 2.48 12.18
N GLU A 247 15.21 3.13 12.22
CA GLU A 247 15.35 4.48 12.77
C GLU A 247 14.68 5.50 11.86
N ALA A 248 15.00 5.47 10.57
CA ALA A 248 14.38 6.33 9.57
C ALA A 248 12.87 6.10 9.49
N GLY A 249 12.41 4.83 9.47
CA GLY A 249 10.99 4.47 9.44
C GLY A 249 10.23 4.99 10.65
N SER A 250 10.76 4.82 11.85
CA SER A 250 10.16 5.35 13.08
C SER A 250 10.10 6.88 13.08
N LYS A 251 11.16 7.56 12.63
CA LYS A 251 11.19 9.01 12.48
C LYS A 251 10.14 9.48 11.48
N THR A 252 10.08 8.84 10.32
CA THR A 252 9.10 9.15 9.26
C THR A 252 7.66 8.99 9.76
N ARG A 253 7.34 7.91 10.51
CA ARG A 253 6.02 7.71 11.12
C ARG A 253 5.66 8.79 12.13
N VAL A 254 6.60 9.17 12.99
CA VAL A 254 6.40 10.28 13.95
C VAL A 254 6.09 11.58 13.21
N GLU A 255 6.83 11.89 12.16
CA GLU A 255 6.60 13.10 11.34
C GLU A 255 5.27 13.02 10.59
N PHE A 256 4.91 11.84 10.06
CA PHE A 256 3.63 11.59 9.42
C PHE A 256 2.45 11.84 10.37
N VAL A 257 2.49 11.26 11.57
CA VAL A 257 1.44 11.48 12.58
C VAL A 257 1.37 12.95 12.97
N LYS A 258 2.50 13.62 13.22
CA LYS A 258 2.55 15.07 13.52
C LYS A 258 1.96 15.93 12.40
N ARG A 259 2.17 15.55 11.15
CA ARG A 259 1.67 16.27 9.99
C ARG A 259 0.15 16.19 9.85
N PHE A 260 -0.42 15.01 10.12
CA PHE A 260 -1.83 14.74 9.84
C PHE A 260 -2.71 14.71 11.10
N GLN A 261 -2.13 14.78 12.29
CA GLN A 261 -2.90 14.86 13.54
C GLN A 261 -3.78 16.10 13.55
N GLU A 262 -5.04 15.94 14.01
CA GLU A 262 -6.02 17.04 14.15
C GLU A 262 -6.26 17.84 12.86
N ASN A 263 -5.81 17.34 11.72
CA ASN A 263 -6.09 17.90 10.41
C ASN A 263 -7.21 17.11 9.73
N PRO A 264 -8.06 17.74 8.93
CA PRO A 264 -9.14 17.07 8.21
C PRO A 264 -8.63 16.32 6.98
N VAL A 265 -7.51 15.60 7.10
CA VAL A 265 -6.93 14.76 6.05
C VAL A 265 -7.33 13.31 6.29
N LEU A 266 -8.03 12.70 5.32
CA LEU A 266 -8.40 11.29 5.39
C LEU A 266 -7.15 10.43 5.17
N VAL A 267 -6.74 9.68 6.19
CA VAL A 267 -5.63 8.72 6.10
C VAL A 267 -6.20 7.38 5.66
N ILE A 268 -5.78 6.91 4.48
CA ILE A 268 -6.21 5.65 3.87
C ILE A 268 -5.02 4.70 3.92
N GLY A 269 -5.14 3.60 4.67
CA GLY A 269 -4.05 2.65 4.85
C GLY A 269 -3.96 1.64 3.71
N SER A 270 -2.75 1.37 3.21
CA SER A 270 -2.52 0.32 2.20
C SER A 270 -2.74 -1.07 2.76
N HIS A 271 -2.59 -1.25 4.08
CA HIS A 271 -2.82 -2.51 4.77
C HIS A 271 -3.92 -2.47 5.84
N PHE A 272 -4.57 -1.33 6.04
CA PHE A 272 -5.59 -1.24 7.10
C PHE A 272 -6.81 -2.09 6.76
N ALA A 273 -7.18 -2.97 7.69
CA ALA A 273 -8.47 -3.68 7.63
C ALA A 273 -9.63 -2.68 7.73
N ASP A 274 -10.85 -3.15 7.40
CA ASP A 274 -12.03 -2.29 7.43
C ASP A 274 -12.15 -1.53 8.77
N PRO A 275 -12.53 -0.24 8.66
CA PRO A 275 -13.03 0.49 7.49
C PRO A 275 -11.94 1.03 6.53
N GLY A 276 -10.65 0.78 6.78
CA GLY A 276 -9.52 1.05 5.90
C GLY A 276 -9.05 2.50 5.86
N ALA A 277 -9.79 3.44 6.44
CA ALA A 277 -9.44 4.85 6.49
C ALA A 277 -10.01 5.53 7.72
N GLY A 278 -9.41 6.67 8.10
CA GLY A 278 -9.86 7.50 9.21
C GLY A 278 -9.03 8.77 9.35
N TYR A 279 -9.37 9.55 10.37
CA TYR A 279 -8.67 10.77 10.74
C TYR A 279 -7.79 10.52 11.96
N ILE A 280 -6.59 11.07 11.99
CA ILE A 280 -5.72 11.00 13.17
C ILE A 280 -6.21 12.03 14.19
N VAL A 281 -6.75 11.54 15.29
CA VAL A 281 -7.31 12.37 16.38
C VAL A 281 -6.65 12.05 17.72
N ARG A 282 -6.69 13.00 18.62
CA ARG A 282 -6.14 12.82 19.97
C ARG A 282 -6.90 11.74 20.75
N HIS A 283 -6.16 10.93 21.51
CA HIS A 283 -6.70 9.88 22.37
C HIS A 283 -5.83 9.75 23.64
N GLY A 284 -6.21 10.43 24.71
CA GLY A 284 -5.36 10.56 25.91
C GLY A 284 -4.05 11.29 25.58
N ASP A 285 -2.93 10.68 25.94
CA ASP A 285 -1.59 11.21 25.65
C ASP A 285 -1.05 10.74 24.29
N ALA A 286 -1.83 9.94 23.55
CA ALA A 286 -1.47 9.37 22.25
C ALA A 286 -2.46 9.80 21.14
N TRP A 287 -2.42 9.10 20.02
CA TRP A 287 -3.27 9.30 18.85
C TRP A 287 -3.99 8.02 18.49
N LYS A 288 -5.13 8.12 17.82
CA LYS A 288 -5.84 7.00 17.23
C LYS A 288 -6.33 7.35 15.82
N LEU A 289 -6.57 6.32 15.02
CA LEU A 289 -7.30 6.46 13.76
C LEU A 289 -8.81 6.42 14.08
N ASN A 290 -9.49 7.52 13.85
CA ASN A 290 -10.94 7.63 14.02
C ASN A 290 -11.62 7.52 12.67
N SER A 291 -12.20 6.37 12.41
CA SER A 291 -12.88 6.12 11.15
C SER A 291 -14.30 6.73 11.17
N PRO A 292 -14.70 7.45 10.12
CA PRO A 292 -16.10 7.84 9.98
C PRO A 292 -16.96 6.58 9.81
N HIS A 293 -18.12 6.59 10.43
CA HIS A 293 -19.12 5.51 10.37
C HIS A 293 -19.74 5.40 8.99
#